data_c1ebc7f6eecd99ba90175b07302ed854
#
_entry.id   c1ebc7f6eecd99ba90175b07302ed854
#
_cell.length_a   1.000
_cell.length_b   1.000
_cell.length_c   1.000
_cell.angle_alpha   90.00
_cell.angle_beta   90.00
_cell.angle_gamma   90.00
#
_symmetry.space_group_name_H-M   'P 1'
#
loop_
_entity.id
_entity.type
_entity.pdbx_description
1 polymer ?
#
loop_
_entity_poly.entity_id
_entity_poly.type
_entity_poly.pdbx_seq_one_letter_code
_entity_poly.pdbx_strand_id
1 'polypeptide(L)'
;MAPMAASDSFVHLHVHTDYSMLDGAGKISSYVAEAARQEMSALAITDHGYMFGAYEFYSACKKAGIKPIIGVEAYMTPGTSRFDKTRVFWGDESQRSDDVSARGSYTHMTLLSRNNEGLHNLMRLDSYASLEGQWGKSPRMDRELLSRYSKGLIGTTACPSGEIQTRLRLGQYDEALRAAGEFQDIFGKDFFYVEIMDHGLEIERRVTKDLLRLAADLNAPLLATNDSHYVKPTDREVQDAMLCINSGSVLSDPDRFKFDGDSYYLRPAAEMRKLFADFPGACDNTLLVAQQCDIHFTTTDEGANYMPVFDVPEGETDESWFIKECWKGMDRRFDGNIPEECRKQAEYEIGVIVQMGFPGYFLVVADYINWAKRHGIRVGPGRGSGAGSMVAYAMGITELNPLEHGLIFERFLNPERISMPDIDVDFDERRR
;
A
#
# COMPACT_ATOMS: atom_id res chain seq x y z
N MET A 1 13.43 -17.79 -12.97
CA MET A 1 13.59 -18.45 -11.67
C MET A 1 14.64 -17.65 -10.92
N ALA A 2 14.29 -17.03 -9.78
CA ALA A 2 15.28 -16.44 -8.90
C ALA A 2 16.20 -17.57 -8.39
N PRO A 3 17.50 -17.32 -8.19
CA PRO A 3 18.40 -18.32 -7.64
C PRO A 3 17.88 -18.77 -6.28
N MET A 4 17.89 -20.08 -6.02
CA MET A 4 17.58 -20.60 -4.69
C MET A 4 18.53 -19.94 -3.69
N ALA A 5 17.98 -19.34 -2.65
CA ALA A 5 18.76 -18.72 -1.59
C ALA A 5 19.76 -19.74 -1.01
N ALA A 6 21.02 -19.33 -0.87
CA ALA A 6 22.01 -20.16 -0.18
C ALA A 6 21.55 -20.42 1.26
N SER A 7 21.90 -21.58 1.81
CA SER A 7 21.53 -21.98 3.18
C SER A 7 21.94 -20.97 4.27
N ASP A 8 22.84 -20.05 3.95
CA ASP A 8 23.37 -19.02 4.85
C ASP A 8 22.72 -17.65 4.62
N SER A 9 21.70 -17.54 3.76
CA SER A 9 20.95 -16.31 3.51
C SER A 9 19.92 -16.03 4.59
N PHE A 10 19.35 -14.82 4.58
CA PHE A 10 18.30 -14.35 5.46
C PHE A 10 17.38 -13.39 4.69
N VAL A 11 16.09 -13.35 5.03
CA VAL A 11 15.15 -12.40 4.44
C VAL A 11 14.53 -11.55 5.55
N HIS A 12 14.67 -10.23 5.47
CA HIS A 12 14.00 -9.33 6.39
C HIS A 12 12.52 -9.24 6.05
N LEU A 13 11.67 -9.64 6.99
CA LEU A 13 10.22 -9.73 6.86
C LEU A 13 9.46 -8.68 7.69
N HIS A 14 10.17 -7.87 8.47
CA HIS A 14 9.63 -6.77 9.26
C HIS A 14 10.55 -5.54 9.05
N VAL A 15 10.09 -4.62 8.19
CA VAL A 15 10.90 -3.48 7.70
C VAL A 15 10.03 -2.25 7.51
N HIS A 16 10.46 -1.14 8.08
CA HIS A 16 9.82 0.16 8.03
C HIS A 16 10.60 1.11 7.14
N THR A 17 9.92 1.71 6.17
CA THR A 17 10.49 2.70 5.25
C THR A 17 10.12 4.12 5.69
N ASP A 18 10.51 5.13 4.90
CA ASP A 18 10.08 6.51 5.09
C ASP A 18 8.54 6.69 4.95
N TYR A 19 7.81 5.68 4.49
CA TYR A 19 6.34 5.62 4.54
C TYR A 19 5.78 5.24 5.93
N SER A 20 6.61 4.71 6.84
CA SER A 20 6.33 4.66 8.29
C SER A 20 6.61 6.03 8.89
N MET A 21 5.71 6.98 8.58
CA MET A 21 5.87 8.41 8.78
C MET A 21 6.44 8.77 10.15
N LEU A 22 7.63 9.38 10.17
CA LEU A 22 8.30 9.95 11.34
C LEU A 22 8.92 8.94 12.34
N ASP A 23 9.06 7.67 11.96
CA ASP A 23 9.89 6.70 12.69
C ASP A 23 10.73 5.79 11.77
N GLY A 24 10.33 5.60 10.53
CA GLY A 24 11.14 4.95 9.50
C GLY A 24 12.05 5.95 8.78
N ALA A 25 13.38 5.77 8.84
CA ALA A 25 14.37 6.68 8.25
C ALA A 25 14.96 6.17 6.93
N GLY A 26 14.58 4.96 6.47
CA GLY A 26 15.12 4.35 5.27
C GLY A 26 14.25 4.55 4.05
N LYS A 27 14.77 5.20 2.99
CA LYS A 27 14.06 5.27 1.70
C LYS A 27 14.02 3.90 1.03
N ILE A 28 12.92 3.60 0.33
CA ILE A 28 12.74 2.36 -0.43
C ILE A 28 13.95 2.07 -1.32
N SER A 29 14.41 3.06 -2.10
CA SER A 29 15.56 2.91 -3.00
C SER A 29 16.85 2.54 -2.25
N SER A 30 17.05 3.05 -1.04
CA SER A 30 18.23 2.76 -0.21
C SER A 30 18.17 1.35 0.38
N TYR A 31 17.00 0.92 0.86
CA TYR A 31 16.79 -0.44 1.33
C TYR A 31 17.02 -1.48 0.24
N VAL A 32 16.44 -1.26 -0.96
CA VAL A 32 16.60 -2.18 -2.09
C VAL A 32 18.06 -2.22 -2.57
N ALA A 33 18.75 -1.08 -2.63
CA ALA A 33 20.17 -1.04 -2.99
C ALA A 33 21.04 -1.78 -1.97
N GLU A 34 20.77 -1.63 -0.67
CA GLU A 34 21.51 -2.32 0.39
C GLU A 34 21.22 -3.83 0.38
N ALA A 35 19.95 -4.23 0.20
CA ALA A 35 19.58 -5.64 0.06
C ALA A 35 20.27 -6.29 -1.16
N ALA A 36 20.36 -5.59 -2.29
CA ALA A 36 21.09 -6.06 -3.47
C ALA A 36 22.60 -6.19 -3.18
N ARG A 37 23.20 -5.20 -2.49
CA ARG A 37 24.61 -5.25 -2.08
C ARG A 37 24.91 -6.43 -1.17
N GLN A 38 23.96 -6.81 -0.33
CA GLN A 38 24.05 -7.95 0.59
C GLN A 38 23.62 -9.28 -0.08
N GLU A 39 23.33 -9.29 -1.38
CA GLU A 39 22.89 -10.47 -2.14
C GLU A 39 21.62 -11.14 -1.57
N MET A 40 20.73 -10.35 -0.95
CA MET A 40 19.45 -10.85 -0.44
C MET A 40 18.53 -11.26 -1.60
N SER A 41 17.96 -12.44 -1.53
CA SER A 41 17.04 -12.96 -2.56
C SER A 41 15.66 -12.32 -2.55
N ALA A 42 15.24 -11.81 -1.38
CA ALA A 42 13.96 -11.16 -1.16
C ALA A 42 14.06 -10.11 -0.05
N LEU A 43 13.10 -9.21 0.00
CA LEU A 43 12.94 -8.21 1.05
C LEU A 43 11.44 -7.94 1.24
N ALA A 44 11.00 -7.68 2.46
CA ALA A 44 9.65 -7.22 2.74
C ALA A 44 9.59 -5.71 3.02
N ILE A 45 8.40 -5.15 2.84
CA ILE A 45 7.97 -3.85 3.37
C ILE A 45 6.77 -4.10 4.28
N THR A 46 6.80 -3.54 5.49
CA THR A 46 5.73 -3.70 6.51
C THR A 46 5.51 -2.40 7.27
N ASP A 47 5.34 -1.30 6.54
CA ASP A 47 5.11 0.02 7.12
C ASP A 47 3.90 0.05 8.05
N HIS A 48 3.89 0.97 9.01
CA HIS A 48 2.83 1.13 10.01
C HIS A 48 1.47 1.44 9.39
N GLY A 49 0.54 0.50 9.47
CA GLY A 49 -0.89 0.66 9.20
C GLY A 49 -1.28 1.03 7.78
N TYR A 50 -0.32 1.18 6.85
CA TYR A 50 -0.59 1.61 5.47
C TYR A 50 0.34 0.93 4.46
N MET A 51 -0.15 0.82 3.21
CA MET A 51 0.57 0.23 2.09
C MET A 51 1.02 1.27 1.05
N PHE A 52 1.25 2.53 1.44
CA PHE A 52 1.53 3.62 0.50
C PHE A 52 2.76 3.38 -0.37
N GLY A 53 3.82 2.79 0.19
CA GLY A 53 5.06 2.46 -0.51
C GLY A 53 5.02 1.17 -1.34
N ALA A 54 3.92 0.39 -1.33
CA ALA A 54 3.88 -0.98 -1.84
C ALA A 54 4.27 -1.09 -3.33
N TYR A 55 3.72 -0.24 -4.19
CA TYR A 55 4.01 -0.28 -5.63
C TYR A 55 5.41 0.24 -5.98
N GLU A 56 5.86 1.31 -5.32
CA GLU A 56 7.23 1.82 -5.47
C GLU A 56 8.25 0.75 -5.07
N PHE A 57 8.01 0.11 -3.92
CA PHE A 57 8.86 -0.98 -3.43
C PHE A 57 8.87 -2.18 -4.38
N TYR A 58 7.70 -2.63 -4.84
CA TYR A 58 7.58 -3.69 -5.83
C TYR A 58 8.41 -3.40 -7.08
N SER A 59 8.24 -2.20 -7.65
CA SER A 59 8.93 -1.79 -8.88
C SER A 59 10.46 -1.70 -8.68
N ALA A 60 10.91 -1.15 -7.55
CA ALA A 60 12.32 -1.04 -7.21
C ALA A 60 12.96 -2.43 -7.03
N CYS A 61 12.30 -3.35 -6.31
CA CYS A 61 12.77 -4.72 -6.12
C CYS A 61 12.85 -5.49 -7.44
N LYS A 62 11.80 -5.40 -8.29
CA LYS A 62 11.81 -6.05 -9.61
C LYS A 62 12.97 -5.56 -10.46
N LYS A 63 13.24 -4.27 -10.48
CA LYS A 63 14.36 -3.66 -11.22
C LYS A 63 15.71 -4.14 -10.68
N ALA A 64 15.82 -4.36 -9.38
CA ALA A 64 17.05 -4.84 -8.73
C ALA A 64 17.20 -6.37 -8.77
N GLY A 65 16.23 -7.14 -9.28
CA GLY A 65 16.24 -8.60 -9.26
C GLY A 65 15.99 -9.23 -7.90
N ILE A 66 15.43 -8.45 -6.94
CA ILE A 66 15.06 -8.90 -5.61
C ILE A 66 13.56 -9.24 -5.61
N LYS A 67 13.18 -10.31 -4.92
CA LYS A 67 11.77 -10.68 -4.78
C LYS A 67 11.08 -9.75 -3.77
N PRO A 68 10.05 -8.97 -4.18
CA PRO A 68 9.30 -8.12 -3.25
C PRO A 68 8.31 -8.95 -2.43
N ILE A 69 8.21 -8.66 -1.14
CA ILE A 69 7.17 -9.17 -0.24
C ILE A 69 6.42 -7.96 0.30
N ILE A 70 5.13 -7.88 0.02
CA ILE A 70 4.30 -6.76 0.45
C ILE A 70 3.54 -7.15 1.71
N GLY A 71 3.67 -6.32 2.73
CA GLY A 71 3.01 -6.48 4.01
C GLY A 71 2.65 -5.15 4.65
N VAL A 72 2.21 -5.22 5.88
CA VAL A 72 1.90 -4.09 6.76
C VAL A 72 2.10 -4.50 8.21
N GLU A 73 2.63 -3.63 9.04
CA GLU A 73 2.47 -3.76 10.48
C GLU A 73 1.15 -3.12 10.90
N ALA A 74 0.15 -3.97 11.04
CA ALA A 74 -1.23 -3.58 11.29
C ALA A 74 -1.45 -3.13 12.73
N TYR A 75 -2.30 -2.13 12.93
CA TYR A 75 -2.83 -1.77 14.25
C TYR A 75 -4.07 -2.61 14.53
N MET A 76 -3.97 -3.48 15.54
CA MET A 76 -5.08 -4.33 16.00
C MET A 76 -5.78 -3.70 17.19
N THR A 77 -7.12 -3.75 17.21
CA THR A 77 -7.84 -3.36 18.43
C THR A 77 -7.55 -4.32 19.59
N PRO A 78 -7.46 -3.86 20.84
CA PRO A 78 -7.13 -4.71 21.98
C PRO A 78 -8.33 -5.55 22.46
N GLY A 79 -8.91 -6.38 21.56
CA GLY A 79 -10.06 -7.21 21.82
C GLY A 79 -11.41 -6.49 21.71
N THR A 80 -11.43 -5.25 21.23
CA THR A 80 -12.65 -4.47 20.97
C THR A 80 -13.01 -4.45 19.50
N SER A 81 -14.20 -3.97 19.15
CA SER A 81 -14.55 -3.67 17.77
C SER A 81 -13.75 -2.46 17.28
N ARG A 82 -13.44 -2.41 15.96
CA ARG A 82 -12.76 -1.28 15.30
C ARG A 82 -13.54 0.05 15.40
N PHE A 83 -14.85 -0.04 15.59
CA PHE A 83 -15.72 1.14 15.82
C PHE A 83 -15.63 1.69 17.24
N ASP A 84 -15.19 0.85 18.21
CA ASP A 84 -15.09 1.24 19.61
C ASP A 84 -13.75 1.97 19.85
N LYS A 85 -13.83 3.16 20.44
CA LYS A 85 -12.68 3.99 20.81
C LYS A 85 -12.41 4.02 22.32
N THR A 86 -12.93 3.02 23.04
CA THR A 86 -12.63 2.84 24.47
C THR A 86 -11.18 2.35 24.63
N ARG A 87 -10.45 2.95 25.56
CA ARG A 87 -9.12 2.52 25.93
C ARG A 87 -9.18 1.25 26.75
N VAL A 88 -8.38 0.26 26.39
CA VAL A 88 -8.34 -1.03 27.06
C VAL A 88 -6.96 -1.23 27.68
N PHE A 89 -6.93 -1.67 28.93
CA PHE A 89 -5.73 -2.05 29.62
C PHE A 89 -5.94 -3.46 30.18
N TRP A 90 -4.91 -4.29 30.04
CA TRP A 90 -4.94 -5.68 30.50
C TRP A 90 -4.24 -5.86 31.84
N GLY A 91 -3.31 -4.96 32.19
CA GLY A 91 -2.58 -4.90 33.44
C GLY A 91 -3.20 -3.92 34.45
N ASP A 92 -2.68 -3.95 35.66
CA ASP A 92 -2.99 -2.96 36.68
C ASP A 92 -2.21 -1.64 36.51
N GLU A 93 -2.41 -0.67 37.40
CA GLU A 93 -1.77 0.64 37.30
C GLU A 93 -0.24 0.57 37.38
N SER A 94 0.33 -0.40 38.11
CA SER A 94 1.77 -0.57 38.24
C SER A 94 2.42 -1.13 36.96
N GLN A 95 1.64 -1.75 36.08
CA GLN A 95 2.06 -2.41 34.84
C GLN A 95 1.84 -1.54 33.59
N ARG A 96 1.45 -0.25 33.75
CA ARG A 96 1.11 0.63 32.62
C ARG A 96 2.18 0.79 31.57
N SER A 97 3.46 0.71 31.93
CA SER A 97 4.58 0.78 31.00
C SER A 97 4.71 -0.45 30.09
N ASP A 98 4.20 -1.59 30.55
CA ASP A 98 4.27 -2.88 29.88
C ASP A 98 2.98 -3.26 29.15
N ASP A 99 1.94 -2.43 29.27
CA ASP A 99 0.59 -2.70 28.83
C ASP A 99 0.33 -2.30 27.34
N VAL A 100 -0.91 -2.35 26.94
CA VAL A 100 -1.38 -2.06 25.58
C VAL A 100 -0.83 -0.74 25.04
N SER A 101 -0.25 -0.79 23.86
CA SER A 101 0.42 0.33 23.19
C SER A 101 -0.50 1.53 22.99
N ALA A 102 0.09 2.71 22.80
CA ALA A 102 -0.61 3.98 22.61
C ALA A 102 -1.68 4.26 23.70
N ARG A 103 -1.33 3.94 24.94
CA ARG A 103 -2.22 4.12 26.11
C ARG A 103 -3.54 3.37 25.96
N GLY A 104 -3.49 2.12 25.53
CA GLY A 104 -4.68 1.26 25.43
C GLY A 104 -5.47 1.41 24.14
N SER A 105 -4.87 1.90 23.07
CA SER A 105 -5.58 2.14 21.81
C SER A 105 -5.47 1.01 20.82
N TYR A 106 -4.31 0.34 20.75
CA TYR A 106 -4.02 -0.72 19.78
C TYR A 106 -2.83 -1.59 20.21
N THR A 107 -2.71 -2.74 19.55
CA THR A 107 -1.51 -3.58 19.51
C THR A 107 -1.04 -3.72 18.07
N HIS A 108 0.13 -4.31 17.85
CA HIS A 108 0.68 -4.53 16.51
C HIS A 108 0.48 -5.98 16.02
N MET A 109 0.44 -6.17 14.71
CA MET A 109 0.51 -7.46 14.04
C MET A 109 1.15 -7.31 12.67
N THR A 110 2.20 -8.10 12.38
CA THR A 110 2.81 -8.10 11.05
C THR A 110 2.01 -9.04 10.12
N LEU A 111 1.57 -8.49 9.00
CA LEU A 111 0.84 -9.19 7.95
C LEU A 111 1.63 -9.17 6.65
N LEU A 112 1.73 -10.31 5.95
CA LEU A 112 2.43 -10.43 4.67
C LEU A 112 1.51 -11.04 3.62
N SER A 113 1.55 -10.50 2.39
CA SER A 113 0.80 -11.04 1.25
C SER A 113 1.52 -12.23 0.65
N ARG A 114 0.87 -13.37 0.61
CA ARG A 114 1.41 -14.61 0.04
C ARG A 114 1.20 -14.70 -1.47
N ASN A 115 0.10 -14.17 -1.97
CA ASN A 115 -0.29 -14.18 -3.37
C ASN A 115 -1.17 -12.96 -3.70
N ASN A 116 -1.62 -12.83 -4.95
CA ASN A 116 -2.46 -11.70 -5.36
C ASN A 116 -3.81 -11.63 -4.62
N GLU A 117 -4.42 -12.77 -4.25
CA GLU A 117 -5.62 -12.75 -3.40
C GLU A 117 -5.31 -12.11 -2.03
N GLY A 118 -4.18 -12.50 -1.42
CA GLY A 118 -3.70 -11.91 -0.17
C GLY A 118 -3.37 -10.43 -0.31
N LEU A 119 -2.72 -10.02 -1.41
CA LEU A 119 -2.44 -8.61 -1.68
C LEU A 119 -3.74 -7.77 -1.74
N HIS A 120 -4.75 -8.24 -2.47
CA HIS A 120 -6.03 -7.54 -2.54
C HIS A 120 -6.78 -7.56 -1.20
N ASN A 121 -6.66 -8.64 -0.43
CA ASN A 121 -7.25 -8.71 0.90
C ASN A 121 -6.54 -7.77 1.88
N LEU A 122 -5.22 -7.63 1.79
CA LEU A 122 -4.47 -6.68 2.59
C LEU A 122 -4.87 -5.23 2.27
N MET A 123 -5.04 -4.89 0.98
CA MET A 123 -5.58 -3.58 0.56
C MET A 123 -6.98 -3.31 1.12
N ARG A 124 -7.85 -4.34 1.19
CA ARG A 124 -9.18 -4.21 1.81
C ARG A 124 -9.09 -4.00 3.32
N LEU A 125 -8.23 -4.75 4.00
CA LEU A 125 -7.98 -4.59 5.44
C LEU A 125 -7.55 -3.15 5.77
N ASP A 126 -6.55 -2.62 5.08
CA ASP A 126 -6.08 -1.24 5.27
C ASP A 126 -7.16 -0.20 4.97
N SER A 127 -7.92 -0.41 3.89
CA SER A 127 -9.00 0.50 3.51
C SER A 127 -10.10 0.54 4.58
N TYR A 128 -10.58 -0.62 5.04
CA TYR A 128 -11.59 -0.68 6.08
C TYR A 128 -11.05 -0.21 7.44
N ALA A 129 -9.80 -0.52 7.77
CA ALA A 129 -9.16 0.01 8.98
C ALA A 129 -9.14 1.54 8.98
N SER A 130 -8.83 2.15 7.83
CA SER A 130 -8.84 3.60 7.66
C SER A 130 -10.24 4.20 7.69
N LEU A 131 -11.22 3.59 7.01
CA LEU A 131 -12.58 4.12 6.89
C LEU A 131 -13.41 3.93 8.17
N GLU A 132 -13.23 2.83 8.87
CA GLU A 132 -14.08 2.41 9.98
C GLU A 132 -13.36 2.42 11.34
N GLY A 133 -12.05 2.10 11.35
CA GLY A 133 -11.26 1.91 12.57
C GLY A 133 -10.34 3.06 12.94
N GLN A 134 -10.30 4.13 12.15
CA GLN A 134 -9.37 5.25 12.36
C GLN A 134 -9.48 5.84 13.76
N TRP A 135 -8.35 5.85 14.51
CA TRP A 135 -8.25 6.53 15.79
C TRP A 135 -6.95 7.35 15.85
N GLY A 136 -7.08 8.67 15.76
CA GLY A 136 -5.92 9.56 15.58
C GLY A 136 -5.19 9.26 14.28
N LYS A 137 -3.92 8.87 14.37
CA LYS A 137 -3.09 8.50 13.21
C LYS A 137 -3.16 7.00 12.85
N SER A 138 -3.86 6.18 13.67
CA SER A 138 -3.80 4.72 13.58
C SER A 138 -5.07 4.13 12.98
N PRO A 139 -5.02 3.56 11.76
CA PRO A 139 -6.11 2.80 11.17
C PRO A 139 -6.14 1.42 11.83
N ARG A 140 -7.15 1.15 12.65
CA ARG A 140 -7.22 -0.09 13.42
C ARG A 140 -8.14 -1.11 12.78
N MET A 141 -7.72 -2.35 12.76
CA MET A 141 -8.56 -3.48 12.40
C MET A 141 -8.84 -4.37 13.61
N ASP A 142 -9.95 -5.06 13.59
CA ASP A 142 -10.33 -6.04 14.60
C ASP A 142 -10.28 -7.47 14.05
N ARG A 143 -10.48 -8.45 14.93
CA ARG A 143 -10.47 -9.88 14.55
C ARG A 143 -11.56 -10.23 13.54
N GLU A 144 -12.71 -9.57 13.60
CA GLU A 144 -13.81 -9.81 12.64
C GLU A 144 -13.38 -9.43 11.23
N LEU A 145 -12.81 -8.24 11.08
CA LEU A 145 -12.32 -7.75 9.79
C LEU A 145 -11.16 -8.63 9.28
N LEU A 146 -10.21 -8.96 10.17
CA LEU A 146 -9.08 -9.81 9.85
C LEU A 146 -9.54 -11.20 9.38
N SER A 147 -10.46 -11.83 10.09
CA SER A 147 -11.02 -13.14 9.73
C SER A 147 -11.71 -13.12 8.35
N ARG A 148 -12.38 -12.03 8.00
CA ARG A 148 -13.05 -11.86 6.70
C ARG A 148 -12.07 -11.83 5.53
N TYR A 149 -10.89 -11.27 5.72
CA TYR A 149 -9.91 -11.00 4.65
C TYR A 149 -8.53 -11.65 4.88
N SER A 150 -8.43 -12.67 5.73
CA SER A 150 -7.15 -13.35 6.02
C SER A 150 -6.64 -14.26 4.91
N LYS A 151 -7.50 -14.66 3.96
CA LYS A 151 -7.10 -15.61 2.91
C LYS A 151 -5.96 -15.06 2.05
N GLY A 152 -4.92 -15.87 1.88
CA GLY A 152 -3.71 -15.48 1.14
C GLY A 152 -2.74 -14.61 1.93
N LEU A 153 -2.95 -14.43 3.24
CA LEU A 153 -2.04 -13.73 4.14
C LEU A 153 -1.24 -14.70 5.01
N ILE A 154 -0.11 -14.20 5.50
CA ILE A 154 0.67 -14.75 6.60
C ILE A 154 0.58 -13.74 7.73
N GLY A 155 0.31 -14.20 8.96
CA GLY A 155 0.33 -13.38 10.17
C GLY A 155 1.42 -13.80 11.12
N THR A 156 1.89 -12.87 11.96
CA THR A 156 2.86 -13.13 13.01
C THR A 156 2.38 -12.61 14.35
N THR A 157 3.10 -12.96 15.44
CA THR A 157 2.85 -12.38 16.78
C THR A 157 3.36 -10.95 16.93
N ALA A 158 4.00 -10.40 15.89
CA ALA A 158 4.57 -9.06 15.83
C ALA A 158 5.69 -8.73 16.83
N CYS A 159 5.99 -7.44 16.97
CA CYS A 159 7.01 -6.84 17.84
C CYS A 159 6.57 -6.80 19.32
N PRO A 160 7.37 -6.22 20.23
CA PRO A 160 6.98 -6.02 21.63
C PRO A 160 5.64 -5.31 21.85
N SER A 161 5.17 -4.50 20.89
CA SER A 161 3.85 -3.86 20.93
C SER A 161 2.68 -4.78 20.52
N GLY A 162 2.95 -6.02 20.10
CA GLY A 162 1.94 -7.02 19.78
C GLY A 162 1.15 -7.50 20.99
N GLU A 163 -0.08 -8.01 20.76
CA GLU A 163 -0.92 -8.53 21.83
C GLU A 163 -0.26 -9.66 22.60
N ILE A 164 0.35 -10.60 21.91
CA ILE A 164 0.93 -11.80 22.52
C ILE A 164 2.06 -11.40 23.47
N GLN A 165 3.02 -10.61 23.00
CA GLN A 165 4.15 -10.18 23.82
C GLN A 165 3.71 -9.28 24.97
N THR A 166 2.72 -8.42 24.77
CA THR A 166 2.14 -7.60 25.85
C THR A 166 1.56 -8.46 26.97
N ARG A 167 0.73 -9.46 26.63
CA ARG A 167 0.16 -10.39 27.62
C ARG A 167 1.22 -11.18 28.36
N LEU A 168 2.27 -11.65 27.66
CA LEU A 168 3.39 -12.36 28.30
C LEU A 168 4.13 -11.46 29.30
N ARG A 169 4.39 -10.20 28.96
CA ARG A 169 5.02 -9.23 29.90
C ARG A 169 4.17 -8.97 31.14
N LEU A 170 2.85 -9.03 31.01
CA LEU A 170 1.89 -8.88 32.11
C LEU A 170 1.71 -10.18 32.91
N GLY A 171 2.40 -11.27 32.56
CA GLY A 171 2.27 -12.58 33.23
C GLY A 171 0.99 -13.34 32.88
N GLN A 172 0.33 -12.99 31.78
CA GLN A 172 -0.94 -13.54 31.31
C GLN A 172 -0.70 -14.61 30.22
N TYR A 173 0.01 -15.69 30.56
CA TYR A 173 0.38 -16.72 29.58
C TYR A 173 -0.83 -17.40 28.91
N ASP A 174 -1.85 -17.76 29.69
CA ASP A 174 -3.02 -18.48 29.18
C ASP A 174 -3.83 -17.61 28.20
N GLU A 175 -3.92 -16.29 28.47
CA GLU A 175 -4.54 -15.32 27.57
C GLU A 175 -3.71 -15.11 26.30
N ALA A 176 -2.36 -15.08 26.43
CA ALA A 176 -1.47 -14.99 25.30
C ALA A 176 -1.62 -16.23 24.39
N LEU A 177 -1.65 -17.42 24.97
CA LEU A 177 -1.82 -18.68 24.25
C LEU A 177 -3.18 -18.75 23.55
N ARG A 178 -4.26 -18.35 24.24
CA ARG A 178 -5.59 -18.27 23.65
C ARG A 178 -5.64 -17.31 22.47
N ALA A 179 -5.12 -16.08 22.64
CA ALA A 179 -5.11 -15.09 21.58
C ALA A 179 -4.27 -15.52 20.37
N ALA A 180 -3.12 -16.16 20.60
CA ALA A 180 -2.29 -16.71 19.53
C ALA A 180 -2.98 -17.88 18.81
N GLY A 181 -3.72 -18.73 19.53
CA GLY A 181 -4.55 -19.79 18.95
C GLY A 181 -5.67 -19.23 18.07
N GLU A 182 -6.35 -18.17 18.51
CA GLU A 182 -7.36 -17.47 17.70
C GLU A 182 -6.77 -16.94 16.40
N PHE A 183 -5.57 -16.33 16.43
CA PHE A 183 -4.89 -15.86 15.23
C PHE A 183 -4.43 -17.03 14.34
N GLN A 184 -3.92 -18.11 14.93
CA GLN A 184 -3.55 -19.31 14.17
C GLN A 184 -4.77 -19.92 13.47
N ASP A 185 -5.94 -19.90 14.07
CA ASP A 185 -7.20 -20.37 13.44
C ASP A 185 -7.62 -19.46 12.27
N ILE A 186 -7.39 -18.15 12.38
CA ILE A 186 -7.70 -17.17 11.31
C ILE A 186 -6.79 -17.36 10.09
N PHE A 187 -5.48 -17.55 10.27
CA PHE A 187 -4.53 -17.67 9.16
C PHE A 187 -4.33 -19.12 8.69
N GLY A 188 -4.57 -20.10 9.57
CA GLY A 188 -4.18 -21.49 9.40
C GLY A 188 -2.77 -21.76 9.92
N LYS A 189 -2.54 -23.00 10.37
CA LYS A 189 -1.29 -23.43 11.06
C LYS A 189 -0.02 -23.19 10.26
N ASP A 190 -0.09 -23.29 8.93
CA ASP A 190 1.07 -23.14 8.05
C ASP A 190 1.39 -21.67 7.72
N PHE A 191 0.55 -20.72 8.16
CA PHE A 191 0.64 -19.30 7.80
C PHE A 191 0.58 -18.38 9.01
N PHE A 192 0.83 -18.91 10.20
CA PHE A 192 0.96 -18.14 11.41
C PHE A 192 2.30 -18.48 12.10
N TYR A 193 3.09 -17.45 12.43
CA TYR A 193 4.44 -17.57 12.96
C TYR A 193 4.58 -16.86 14.29
N VAL A 194 5.35 -17.46 15.20
CA VAL A 194 5.78 -16.77 16.42
C VAL A 194 7.03 -15.98 16.11
N GLU A 195 6.89 -14.67 16.06
CA GLU A 195 7.96 -13.73 15.75
C GLU A 195 8.85 -13.50 16.96
N ILE A 196 10.16 -13.57 16.74
CA ILE A 196 11.18 -13.32 17.75
C ILE A 196 12.17 -12.25 17.26
N MET A 197 12.54 -11.34 18.18
CA MET A 197 13.48 -10.25 17.95
C MET A 197 14.53 -10.26 19.05
N ASP A 198 15.72 -9.74 18.76
CA ASP A 198 16.77 -9.50 19.77
C ASP A 198 17.58 -8.25 19.40
N HIS A 199 17.19 -7.13 20.00
CA HIS A 199 17.96 -5.87 19.98
C HIS A 199 18.80 -5.71 21.27
N GLY A 200 18.85 -6.75 22.10
CA GLY A 200 19.51 -6.70 23.40
C GLY A 200 18.68 -6.04 24.49
N LEU A 201 17.37 -5.85 24.28
CA LEU A 201 16.51 -5.13 25.19
C LEU A 201 15.93 -6.04 26.28
N GLU A 202 15.78 -5.50 27.48
CA GLU A 202 15.16 -6.22 28.60
C GLU A 202 13.71 -6.61 28.30
N ILE A 203 12.96 -5.76 27.62
CA ILE A 203 11.56 -6.00 27.23
C ILE A 203 11.42 -7.26 26.35
N GLU A 204 12.38 -7.53 25.48
CA GLU A 204 12.41 -8.72 24.62
C GLU A 204 12.84 -9.96 25.40
N ARG A 205 13.92 -9.83 26.21
CA ARG A 205 14.45 -10.95 27.00
C ARG A 205 13.46 -11.52 28.00
N ARG A 206 12.63 -10.67 28.60
CA ARG A 206 11.60 -11.07 29.58
C ARG A 206 10.59 -12.06 28.98
N VAL A 207 10.28 -11.95 27.71
CA VAL A 207 9.22 -12.77 27.05
C VAL A 207 9.78 -13.91 26.20
N THR A 208 11.07 -13.91 25.86
CA THR A 208 11.67 -14.90 24.94
C THR A 208 11.35 -16.34 25.33
N LYS A 209 11.52 -16.68 26.63
CA LYS A 209 11.25 -18.03 27.12
C LYS A 209 9.78 -18.44 26.94
N ASP A 210 8.87 -17.52 27.22
CA ASP A 210 7.44 -17.78 27.11
C ASP A 210 6.98 -17.79 25.64
N LEU A 211 7.61 -17.02 24.75
CA LEU A 211 7.38 -17.12 23.30
C LEU A 211 7.80 -18.48 22.75
N LEU A 212 8.95 -19.02 23.20
CA LEU A 212 9.38 -20.37 22.79
C LEU A 212 8.43 -21.45 23.29
N ARG A 213 7.95 -21.35 24.54
CA ARG A 213 6.94 -22.24 25.08
C ARG A 213 5.64 -22.14 24.31
N LEU A 214 5.18 -20.93 24.03
CA LEU A 214 3.96 -20.67 23.27
C LEU A 214 4.05 -21.25 21.84
N ALA A 215 5.20 -21.10 21.16
CA ALA A 215 5.45 -21.70 19.85
C ALA A 215 5.34 -23.23 19.91
N ALA A 216 5.88 -23.86 20.95
CA ALA A 216 5.79 -25.31 21.15
C ALA A 216 4.35 -25.76 21.46
N ASP A 217 3.65 -25.06 22.36
CA ASP A 217 2.26 -25.40 22.75
C ASP A 217 1.28 -25.27 21.57
N LEU A 218 1.50 -24.33 20.65
CA LEU A 218 0.72 -24.13 19.41
C LEU A 218 1.21 -24.96 18.23
N ASN A 219 2.37 -25.60 18.34
CA ASN A 219 3.10 -26.17 17.21
C ASN A 219 3.22 -25.15 16.05
N ALA A 220 3.55 -23.91 16.39
CA ALA A 220 3.76 -22.81 15.46
C ALA A 220 5.26 -22.57 15.20
N PRO A 221 5.69 -22.34 13.97
CA PRO A 221 7.10 -22.10 13.66
C PRO A 221 7.57 -20.74 14.21
N LEU A 222 8.85 -20.68 14.63
CA LEU A 222 9.51 -19.42 14.97
C LEU A 222 9.89 -18.63 13.71
N LEU A 223 9.88 -17.31 13.78
CA LEU A 223 10.30 -16.40 12.73
C LEU A 223 11.22 -15.32 13.30
N ALA A 224 12.47 -15.27 12.88
CA ALA A 224 13.40 -14.23 13.28
C ALA A 224 13.17 -12.96 12.45
N THR A 225 13.06 -11.82 13.11
CA THR A 225 12.96 -10.52 12.45
C THR A 225 13.85 -9.48 13.14
N ASN A 226 14.00 -8.30 12.54
CA ASN A 226 14.82 -7.23 13.10
C ASN A 226 14.08 -5.88 13.18
N ASP A 227 12.80 -5.82 12.82
CA ASP A 227 12.02 -4.58 12.92
C ASP A 227 12.82 -3.36 12.42
N SER A 228 13.36 -3.47 11.18
CA SER A 228 14.35 -2.52 10.67
C SER A 228 13.70 -1.18 10.35
N HIS A 229 14.19 -0.09 10.96
CA HIS A 229 13.67 1.27 10.80
C HIS A 229 14.63 2.19 10.04
N TYR A 230 15.84 1.73 9.76
CA TYR A 230 16.84 2.44 8.96
C TYR A 230 17.78 1.47 8.24
N VAL A 231 18.51 1.97 7.26
CA VAL A 231 19.28 1.11 6.33
C VAL A 231 20.63 0.71 6.93
N LYS A 232 21.37 1.67 7.50
CA LYS A 232 22.73 1.48 8.01
C LYS A 232 22.84 1.86 9.49
N PRO A 233 23.79 1.32 10.24
CA PRO A 233 23.97 1.68 11.65
C PRO A 233 24.13 3.20 11.89
N THR A 234 24.73 3.91 10.94
CA THR A 234 24.91 5.37 10.99
C THR A 234 23.62 6.17 10.89
N ASP A 235 22.54 5.58 10.38
CA ASP A 235 21.27 6.27 10.11
C ASP A 235 20.42 6.39 11.39
N ARG A 236 20.85 5.79 12.50
CA ARG A 236 20.22 5.90 13.82
C ARG A 236 19.97 7.35 14.24
N GLU A 237 20.95 8.24 14.02
CA GLU A 237 20.82 9.65 14.40
C GLU A 237 19.74 10.37 13.59
N VAL A 238 19.55 9.97 12.32
CA VAL A 238 18.48 10.49 11.46
C VAL A 238 17.13 10.05 12.00
N GLN A 239 16.99 8.77 12.35
CA GLN A 239 15.76 8.24 12.94
C GLN A 239 15.43 8.92 14.27
N ASP A 240 16.41 9.12 15.15
CA ASP A 240 16.20 9.82 16.43
C ASP A 240 15.72 11.26 16.24
N ALA A 241 16.24 11.97 15.21
CA ALA A 241 15.73 13.29 14.85
C ALA A 241 14.29 13.24 14.34
N MET A 242 13.90 12.22 13.55
CA MET A 242 12.52 12.02 13.09
C MET A 242 11.56 11.74 14.25
N LEU A 243 11.98 10.94 15.23
CA LEU A 243 11.21 10.69 16.46
C LEU A 243 10.98 11.98 17.26
N CYS A 244 11.96 12.89 17.32
CA CYS A 244 11.78 14.22 17.92
C CYS A 244 10.70 15.03 17.18
N ILE A 245 10.69 15.03 15.86
CA ILE A 245 9.66 15.70 15.07
C ILE A 245 8.28 15.08 15.36
N ASN A 246 8.20 13.76 15.41
CA ASN A 246 6.95 13.04 15.68
C ASN A 246 6.36 13.34 17.06
N SER A 247 7.24 13.41 18.09
CA SER A 247 6.84 13.64 19.49
C SER A 247 6.74 15.12 19.88
N GLY A 248 7.22 16.05 19.03
CA GLY A 248 7.33 17.47 19.35
C GLY A 248 8.44 17.78 20.37
N SER A 249 9.45 16.92 20.45
CA SER A 249 10.62 17.04 21.35
C SER A 249 11.85 17.57 20.61
N VAL A 250 12.94 17.77 21.32
CA VAL A 250 14.25 18.15 20.76
C VAL A 250 15.31 17.13 21.16
N LEU A 251 16.37 16.97 20.35
CA LEU A 251 17.44 16.00 20.59
C LEU A 251 18.14 16.15 21.96
N SER A 252 18.18 17.36 22.49
CA SER A 252 18.77 17.65 23.81
C SER A 252 17.88 17.30 25.00
N ASP A 253 16.61 16.94 24.77
CA ASP A 253 15.70 16.52 25.84
C ASP A 253 16.05 15.05 26.25
N PRO A 254 16.50 14.80 27.49
CA PRO A 254 16.89 13.48 27.95
C PRO A 254 15.70 12.52 28.06
N ASP A 255 14.50 13.05 28.31
CA ASP A 255 13.27 12.27 28.55
C ASP A 255 12.43 12.09 27.28
N ARG A 256 12.95 12.50 26.11
CA ARG A 256 12.25 12.31 24.84
C ARG A 256 12.00 10.85 24.50
N PHE A 257 10.96 10.58 23.75
CA PHE A 257 10.77 9.27 23.15
C PHE A 257 11.89 8.96 22.16
N LYS A 258 12.54 7.84 22.29
CA LYS A 258 13.57 7.30 21.39
C LYS A 258 13.54 5.79 21.43
N PHE A 259 14.07 5.15 20.42
CA PHE A 259 14.29 3.72 20.43
C PHE A 259 15.49 3.40 21.33
N ASP A 260 15.32 2.42 22.18
CA ASP A 260 16.44 1.86 22.94
C ASP A 260 17.29 0.99 22.01
N GLY A 261 18.61 1.06 22.14
CA GLY A 261 19.54 0.33 21.28
C GLY A 261 19.88 1.06 19.98
N ASP A 262 20.59 0.37 19.08
CA ASP A 262 21.16 0.92 17.85
C ASP A 262 21.15 -0.08 16.68
N SER A 263 20.32 -1.09 16.76
CA SER A 263 20.41 -2.27 15.91
C SER A 263 19.20 -2.49 14.99
N TYR A 264 18.38 -1.46 14.78
CA TYR A 264 17.22 -1.47 13.89
C TYR A 264 17.58 -1.20 12.42
N TYR A 265 18.82 -1.51 12.01
CA TYR A 265 19.26 -1.40 10.61
C TYR A 265 19.06 -2.71 9.84
N LEU A 266 19.20 -2.65 8.51
CA LEU A 266 19.12 -3.84 7.65
C LEU A 266 20.38 -4.72 7.87
N ARG A 267 20.35 -5.55 8.92
CA ARG A 267 21.47 -6.39 9.34
C ARG A 267 21.85 -7.41 8.27
N PRO A 268 23.16 -7.67 8.05
CA PRO A 268 23.59 -8.76 7.19
C PRO A 268 23.10 -10.14 7.68
N ALA A 269 22.87 -11.04 6.71
CA ALA A 269 22.43 -12.41 7.02
C ALA A 269 23.30 -13.12 8.07
N ALA A 270 24.62 -12.96 7.97
CA ALA A 270 25.57 -13.56 8.93
C ALA A 270 25.37 -13.06 10.35
N GLU A 271 25.03 -11.77 10.54
CA GLU A 271 24.72 -11.21 11.85
C GLU A 271 23.42 -11.76 12.40
N MET A 272 22.35 -11.81 11.58
CA MET A 272 21.06 -12.37 11.97
C MET A 272 21.18 -13.85 12.36
N ARG A 273 21.87 -14.65 11.54
CA ARG A 273 22.08 -16.08 11.83
C ARG A 273 22.92 -16.32 13.08
N LYS A 274 23.88 -15.46 13.34
CA LYS A 274 24.65 -15.51 14.60
C LYS A 274 23.80 -15.16 15.81
N LEU A 275 22.97 -14.11 15.69
CA LEU A 275 22.09 -13.63 16.75
C LEU A 275 21.05 -14.69 17.17
N PHE A 276 20.48 -15.40 16.19
CA PHE A 276 19.45 -16.41 16.40
C PHE A 276 19.99 -17.86 16.31
N ALA A 277 21.29 -18.07 16.55
CA ALA A 277 21.90 -19.40 16.46
C ALA A 277 21.27 -20.42 17.43
N ASP A 278 20.80 -19.96 18.58
CA ASP A 278 20.16 -20.79 19.62
C ASP A 278 18.67 -21.06 19.33
N PHE A 279 18.11 -20.54 18.23
CA PHE A 279 16.70 -20.70 17.84
C PHE A 279 16.59 -21.46 16.50
N PRO A 280 16.67 -22.79 16.49
CA PRO A 280 16.67 -23.58 15.28
C PRO A 280 15.46 -23.30 14.39
N GLY A 281 15.71 -23.09 13.10
CA GLY A 281 14.68 -22.83 12.11
C GLY A 281 14.19 -21.38 12.02
N ALA A 282 14.42 -20.52 13.02
CA ALA A 282 13.88 -19.16 13.03
C ALA A 282 14.36 -18.31 11.84
N CYS A 283 15.64 -18.42 11.46
CA CYS A 283 16.18 -17.77 10.26
C CYS A 283 15.77 -18.50 8.99
N ASP A 284 15.74 -19.83 8.98
CA ASP A 284 15.37 -20.62 7.79
C ASP A 284 13.92 -20.38 7.40
N ASN A 285 13.05 -20.18 8.38
CA ASN A 285 11.64 -19.87 8.14
C ASN A 285 11.44 -18.54 7.39
N THR A 286 12.39 -17.58 7.47
CA THR A 286 12.32 -16.36 6.66
C THR A 286 12.44 -16.67 5.17
N LEU A 287 13.26 -17.65 4.81
CA LEU A 287 13.41 -18.12 3.43
C LEU A 287 12.16 -18.91 2.98
N LEU A 288 11.56 -19.71 3.87
CA LEU A 288 10.32 -20.43 3.58
C LEU A 288 9.16 -19.45 3.34
N VAL A 289 9.01 -18.43 4.18
CA VAL A 289 8.02 -17.37 3.97
C VAL A 289 8.26 -16.68 2.64
N ALA A 290 9.51 -16.32 2.31
CA ALA A 290 9.84 -15.70 1.05
C ALA A 290 9.52 -16.61 -0.16
N GLN A 291 9.68 -17.93 -0.03
CA GLN A 291 9.28 -18.88 -1.08
C GLN A 291 7.77 -18.95 -1.27
N GLN A 292 6.99 -18.87 -0.19
CA GLN A 292 5.52 -18.90 -0.21
C GLN A 292 4.91 -17.61 -0.78
N CYS A 293 5.62 -16.48 -0.74
CA CYS A 293 5.14 -15.21 -1.24
C CYS A 293 5.43 -15.09 -2.74
N ASP A 294 4.40 -14.87 -3.54
CA ASP A 294 4.51 -14.54 -4.96
C ASP A 294 3.35 -13.62 -5.36
N ILE A 295 3.68 -12.34 -5.51
CA ILE A 295 2.71 -11.30 -5.84
C ILE A 295 3.09 -10.61 -7.15
N HIS A 296 2.07 -10.10 -7.85
CA HIS A 296 2.23 -9.39 -9.08
C HIS A 296 1.25 -8.22 -9.17
N PHE A 297 1.77 -7.03 -9.47
CA PHE A 297 0.95 -5.88 -9.85
C PHE A 297 0.80 -5.89 -11.36
N THR A 298 -0.42 -6.08 -11.86
CA THR A 298 -0.70 -5.98 -13.29
C THR A 298 -0.75 -4.50 -13.67
N THR A 299 0.09 -4.10 -14.63
CA THR A 299 0.22 -2.71 -15.07
C THR A 299 -0.37 -2.51 -16.46
N THR A 300 -0.61 -1.25 -16.83
CA THR A 300 -1.05 -0.89 -18.18
C THR A 300 -0.04 -1.27 -19.25
N ASP A 301 1.26 -1.25 -18.93
CA ASP A 301 2.33 -1.68 -19.85
C ASP A 301 2.26 -3.18 -20.15
N GLU A 302 1.63 -3.97 -19.28
CA GLU A 302 1.36 -5.40 -19.46
C GLU A 302 0.00 -5.66 -20.13
N GLY A 303 -0.65 -4.64 -20.65
CA GLY A 303 -1.92 -4.73 -21.37
C GLY A 303 -3.15 -4.69 -20.46
N ALA A 304 -3.01 -4.36 -19.18
CA ALA A 304 -4.16 -4.14 -18.32
C ALA A 304 -4.92 -2.89 -18.73
N ASN A 305 -6.24 -3.03 -18.88
CA ASN A 305 -7.12 -1.90 -19.11
C ASN A 305 -8.03 -1.71 -17.90
N TYR A 306 -7.80 -0.63 -17.15
CA TYR A 306 -8.59 -0.27 -15.97
C TYR A 306 -9.62 0.84 -16.28
N MET A 307 -9.79 1.19 -17.56
CA MET A 307 -10.83 2.14 -17.96
C MET A 307 -12.22 1.57 -17.67
N PRO A 308 -13.13 2.39 -17.15
CA PRO A 308 -14.53 1.99 -17.05
C PRO A 308 -15.08 1.60 -18.43
N VAL A 309 -15.85 0.52 -18.46
CA VAL A 309 -16.61 0.16 -19.67
C VAL A 309 -17.79 1.13 -19.77
N PHE A 310 -17.88 1.84 -20.88
CA PHE A 310 -19.02 2.72 -21.15
C PHE A 310 -20.20 1.88 -21.67
N ASP A 311 -21.39 2.06 -21.10
CA ASP A 311 -22.58 1.36 -21.55
C ASP A 311 -23.07 1.97 -22.88
N VAL A 312 -22.79 1.29 -23.98
CA VAL A 312 -23.25 1.68 -25.30
C VAL A 312 -24.60 1.00 -25.64
N PRO A 313 -25.45 1.58 -26.55
CA PRO A 313 -26.67 0.95 -26.98
C PRO A 313 -26.45 -0.42 -27.61
N GLU A 314 -27.49 -1.29 -27.55
CA GLU A 314 -27.45 -2.63 -28.13
C GLU A 314 -27.08 -2.59 -29.60
N GLY A 315 -26.11 -3.37 -30.03
CA GLY A 315 -25.57 -3.43 -31.38
C GLY A 315 -24.48 -2.41 -31.70
N GLU A 316 -24.09 -1.57 -30.75
CA GLU A 316 -22.96 -0.64 -30.88
C GLU A 316 -21.71 -1.18 -30.19
N THR A 317 -20.56 -0.66 -30.62
CA THR A 317 -19.28 -0.75 -29.91
C THR A 317 -18.90 0.64 -29.40
N ASP A 318 -17.95 0.72 -28.48
CA ASP A 318 -17.40 2.01 -28.01
C ASP A 318 -16.96 2.88 -29.17
N GLU A 319 -16.29 2.29 -30.16
CA GLU A 319 -15.84 2.97 -31.37
C GLU A 319 -17.00 3.49 -32.21
N SER A 320 -17.97 2.63 -32.57
CA SER A 320 -19.09 3.03 -33.42
C SER A 320 -19.97 4.08 -32.76
N TRP A 321 -20.18 3.94 -31.43
CA TRP A 321 -20.95 4.90 -30.65
C TRP A 321 -20.22 6.24 -30.50
N PHE A 322 -18.92 6.21 -30.23
CA PHE A 322 -18.07 7.40 -30.17
C PHE A 322 -18.16 8.21 -31.50
N ILE A 323 -17.98 7.56 -32.64
CA ILE A 323 -18.05 8.22 -33.94
C ILE A 323 -19.42 8.87 -34.14
N LYS A 324 -20.52 8.18 -33.79
CA LYS A 324 -21.87 8.72 -33.88
C LYS A 324 -22.08 9.95 -33.00
N GLU A 325 -21.65 9.89 -31.74
CA GLU A 325 -21.78 11.02 -30.81
C GLU A 325 -20.88 12.21 -31.23
N CYS A 326 -19.71 11.96 -31.83
CA CYS A 326 -18.89 13.03 -32.40
C CYS A 326 -19.65 13.77 -33.51
N TRP A 327 -20.17 13.05 -34.49
CA TRP A 327 -20.88 13.68 -35.61
C TRP A 327 -22.17 14.36 -35.17
N LYS A 328 -22.93 13.77 -34.29
CA LYS A 328 -24.12 14.39 -33.70
C LYS A 328 -23.73 15.68 -32.93
N GLY A 329 -22.58 15.67 -32.26
CA GLY A 329 -22.03 16.86 -31.62
C GLY A 329 -21.62 17.93 -32.60
N MET A 330 -20.96 17.57 -33.70
CA MET A 330 -20.61 18.50 -34.78
C MET A 330 -21.87 19.16 -35.40
N ASP A 331 -22.90 18.37 -35.72
CA ASP A 331 -24.14 18.91 -36.21
C ASP A 331 -24.79 19.90 -35.23
N ARG A 332 -24.79 19.60 -33.96
CA ARG A 332 -25.30 20.50 -32.92
C ARG A 332 -24.48 21.79 -32.76
N ARG A 333 -23.16 21.72 -32.88
CA ARG A 333 -22.27 22.90 -32.74
C ARG A 333 -22.35 23.86 -33.92
N PHE A 334 -22.68 23.35 -35.09
CA PHE A 334 -22.72 24.13 -36.34
C PHE A 334 -24.11 24.22 -36.97
N ASP A 335 -25.18 23.91 -36.24
CA ASP A 335 -26.57 23.94 -36.72
C ASP A 335 -26.75 23.20 -38.05
N GLY A 336 -26.05 22.07 -38.21
CA GLY A 336 -26.08 21.25 -39.44
C GLY A 336 -25.19 21.77 -40.59
N ASN A 337 -24.57 22.95 -40.46
CA ASN A 337 -23.72 23.55 -41.49
C ASN A 337 -22.25 23.51 -41.10
N ILE A 338 -21.68 22.32 -40.99
CA ILE A 338 -20.29 22.11 -40.54
C ILE A 338 -19.33 22.68 -41.61
N PRO A 339 -18.46 23.67 -41.24
CA PRO A 339 -17.40 24.16 -42.12
C PRO A 339 -16.48 23.04 -42.59
N GLU A 340 -16.03 23.09 -43.84
CA GLU A 340 -15.19 22.03 -44.43
C GLU A 340 -13.89 21.79 -43.64
N GLU A 341 -13.26 22.86 -43.14
CA GLU A 341 -12.06 22.76 -42.30
C GLU A 341 -12.32 22.05 -40.96
N CYS A 342 -13.48 22.35 -40.32
CA CYS A 342 -13.87 21.69 -39.06
C CYS A 342 -14.21 20.21 -39.31
N ARG A 343 -14.84 19.89 -40.45
CA ARG A 343 -15.13 18.51 -40.85
C ARG A 343 -13.84 17.70 -41.02
N LYS A 344 -12.88 18.21 -41.77
CA LYS A 344 -11.58 17.54 -41.98
C LYS A 344 -10.81 17.35 -40.70
N GLN A 345 -10.84 18.35 -39.84
CA GLN A 345 -10.18 18.24 -38.54
C GLN A 345 -10.83 17.16 -37.65
N ALA A 346 -12.18 17.12 -37.61
CA ALA A 346 -12.90 16.12 -36.86
C ALA A 346 -12.64 14.69 -37.38
N GLU A 347 -12.65 14.52 -38.73
CA GLU A 347 -12.33 13.22 -39.35
C GLU A 347 -10.91 12.74 -38.99
N TYR A 348 -9.94 13.64 -39.04
CA TYR A 348 -8.57 13.34 -38.68
C TYR A 348 -8.47 12.94 -37.20
N GLU A 349 -9.02 13.74 -36.29
CA GLU A 349 -8.98 13.48 -34.86
C GLU A 349 -9.70 12.19 -34.44
N ILE A 350 -10.87 11.92 -35.02
CA ILE A 350 -11.62 10.67 -34.83
C ILE A 350 -10.74 9.48 -35.22
N GLY A 351 -10.06 9.54 -36.37
CA GLY A 351 -9.16 8.50 -36.84
C GLY A 351 -7.99 8.25 -35.83
N VAL A 352 -7.37 9.32 -35.33
CA VAL A 352 -6.29 9.22 -34.34
C VAL A 352 -6.77 8.62 -33.02
N ILE A 353 -7.92 9.11 -32.51
CA ILE A 353 -8.48 8.65 -31.22
C ILE A 353 -8.85 7.16 -31.30
N VAL A 354 -9.45 6.72 -32.40
CA VAL A 354 -9.78 5.31 -32.63
C VAL A 354 -8.52 4.46 -32.74
N GLN A 355 -7.56 4.89 -33.55
CA GLN A 355 -6.29 4.17 -33.71
C GLN A 355 -5.53 4.01 -32.38
N MET A 356 -5.59 5.00 -31.49
CA MET A 356 -4.95 4.97 -30.18
C MET A 356 -5.77 4.22 -29.12
N GLY A 357 -7.00 3.78 -29.41
CA GLY A 357 -7.84 2.99 -28.50
C GLY A 357 -8.51 3.80 -27.38
N PHE A 358 -8.77 5.10 -27.60
CA PHE A 358 -9.37 5.99 -26.60
C PHE A 358 -10.86 6.36 -26.79
N PRO A 359 -11.68 5.73 -27.68
CA PRO A 359 -13.10 6.04 -27.78
C PRO A 359 -13.84 5.99 -26.44
N GLY A 360 -13.66 4.91 -25.66
CA GLY A 360 -14.30 4.75 -24.35
C GLY A 360 -13.92 5.87 -23.36
N TYR A 361 -12.68 6.34 -23.37
CA TYR A 361 -12.23 7.45 -22.53
C TYR A 361 -13.03 8.74 -22.86
N PHE A 362 -13.13 9.10 -24.13
CA PHE A 362 -13.89 10.28 -24.55
C PHE A 362 -15.37 10.16 -24.22
N LEU A 363 -15.97 8.97 -24.38
CA LEU A 363 -17.37 8.72 -24.01
C LEU A 363 -17.61 8.94 -22.51
N VAL A 364 -16.76 8.36 -21.65
CA VAL A 364 -16.86 8.52 -20.20
C VAL A 364 -16.72 9.98 -19.79
N VAL A 365 -15.70 10.69 -20.34
CA VAL A 365 -15.47 12.11 -20.01
C VAL A 365 -16.63 12.99 -20.48
N ALA A 366 -17.12 12.77 -21.69
CA ALA A 366 -18.27 13.50 -22.22
C ALA A 366 -19.54 13.25 -21.40
N ASP A 367 -19.76 12.03 -20.94
CA ASP A 367 -20.97 11.68 -20.18
C ASP A 367 -21.04 12.43 -18.85
N TYR A 368 -20.01 12.36 -17.99
CA TYR A 368 -20.08 13.03 -16.69
C TYR A 368 -20.07 14.56 -16.81
N ILE A 369 -19.36 15.13 -17.79
CA ILE A 369 -19.39 16.57 -18.05
C ILE A 369 -20.78 17.02 -18.48
N ASN A 370 -21.37 16.34 -19.47
CA ASN A 370 -22.71 16.68 -19.97
C ASN A 370 -23.80 16.38 -18.94
N TRP A 371 -23.61 15.34 -18.08
CA TRP A 371 -24.49 15.09 -16.95
C TRP A 371 -24.48 16.28 -15.98
N ALA A 372 -23.28 16.76 -15.60
CA ALA A 372 -23.14 17.92 -14.72
C ALA A 372 -23.84 19.16 -15.30
N LYS A 373 -23.62 19.47 -16.58
CA LYS A 373 -24.27 20.60 -17.29
C LYS A 373 -25.79 20.47 -17.26
N ARG A 374 -26.34 19.28 -17.56
CA ARG A 374 -27.80 19.03 -17.56
C ARG A 374 -28.40 19.18 -16.14
N HIS A 375 -27.61 18.97 -15.08
CA HIS A 375 -28.06 19.14 -13.70
C HIS A 375 -27.74 20.53 -13.11
N GLY A 376 -27.40 21.51 -13.95
CA GLY A 376 -27.15 22.88 -13.56
C GLY A 376 -25.86 23.07 -12.73
N ILE A 377 -24.92 22.13 -12.84
CA ILE A 377 -23.57 22.26 -12.31
C ILE A 377 -22.73 22.97 -13.35
N ARG A 378 -22.11 24.08 -12.99
CA ARG A 378 -21.23 24.82 -13.91
C ARG A 378 -19.95 24.05 -14.16
N VAL A 379 -19.60 23.92 -15.44
CA VAL A 379 -18.35 23.30 -15.89
C VAL A 379 -17.58 24.35 -16.67
N GLY A 380 -16.27 24.44 -16.46
CA GLY A 380 -15.39 25.35 -17.17
C GLY A 380 -15.36 25.05 -18.68
N PRO A 381 -14.96 26.03 -19.53
CA PRO A 381 -14.98 25.91 -20.97
C PRO A 381 -13.91 24.93 -21.52
N GLY A 382 -13.10 24.38 -20.67
CA GLY A 382 -11.94 23.56 -20.99
C GLY A 382 -10.63 24.30 -20.74
N ARG A 383 -9.60 23.56 -20.38
CA ARG A 383 -8.24 24.05 -20.18
C ARG A 383 -7.21 23.00 -20.59
N GLY A 384 -5.92 23.38 -20.58
CA GLY A 384 -4.84 22.48 -20.96
C GLY A 384 -4.86 22.12 -22.44
N SER A 385 -4.20 21.04 -22.80
CA SER A 385 -4.05 20.60 -24.20
C SER A 385 -5.36 20.06 -24.81
N GLY A 386 -6.27 19.53 -23.98
CA GLY A 386 -7.57 19.01 -24.42
C GLY A 386 -8.46 20.07 -25.12
N ALA A 387 -8.25 21.37 -24.83
CA ALA A 387 -8.93 22.45 -25.51
C ALA A 387 -8.58 22.53 -27.01
N GLY A 388 -7.50 21.90 -27.46
CA GLY A 388 -7.08 21.83 -28.85
C GLY A 388 -7.82 20.79 -29.69
N SER A 389 -8.76 20.02 -29.12
CA SER A 389 -9.48 18.95 -29.81
C SER A 389 -10.83 19.40 -30.32
N MET A 390 -11.08 19.27 -31.64
CA MET A 390 -12.36 19.44 -32.28
C MET A 390 -13.39 18.39 -31.83
N VAL A 391 -12.93 17.16 -31.59
CA VAL A 391 -13.74 16.08 -31.01
C VAL A 391 -14.19 16.42 -29.60
N ALA A 392 -13.30 16.93 -28.75
CA ALA A 392 -13.68 17.39 -27.41
C ALA A 392 -14.72 18.52 -27.45
N TYR A 393 -14.58 19.45 -28.37
CA TYR A 393 -15.57 20.51 -28.63
C TYR A 393 -16.90 19.92 -29.08
N ALA A 394 -16.90 19.02 -30.06
CA ALA A 394 -18.11 18.37 -30.58
C ALA A 394 -18.86 17.63 -29.47
N MET A 395 -18.18 16.84 -28.67
CA MET A 395 -18.76 16.02 -27.59
C MET A 395 -19.17 16.82 -26.35
N GLY A 396 -18.97 18.16 -26.36
CA GLY A 396 -19.32 19.02 -25.20
C GLY A 396 -18.36 18.87 -24.00
N ILE A 397 -17.20 18.32 -24.22
CA ILE A 397 -16.12 18.28 -23.22
C ILE A 397 -15.55 19.68 -23.05
N THR A 398 -15.30 20.38 -24.15
CA THR A 398 -14.86 21.78 -24.17
C THR A 398 -15.92 22.68 -24.85
N GLU A 399 -15.80 24.00 -24.63
CA GLU A 399 -16.74 25.00 -25.19
C GLU A 399 -16.08 25.98 -26.18
N LEU A 400 -14.83 25.76 -26.56
CA LEU A 400 -14.09 26.58 -27.49
C LEU A 400 -13.81 25.82 -28.78
N ASN A 401 -14.13 26.44 -29.92
CA ASN A 401 -13.73 25.90 -31.21
C ASN A 401 -12.22 26.05 -31.40
N PRO A 402 -11.45 24.94 -31.42
CA PRO A 402 -9.99 25.00 -31.45
C PRO A 402 -9.42 25.69 -32.67
N LEU A 403 -10.07 25.59 -33.82
CA LEU A 403 -9.58 26.21 -35.08
C LEU A 403 -9.70 27.72 -35.04
N GLU A 404 -10.77 28.29 -34.47
CA GLU A 404 -10.93 29.75 -34.32
C GLU A 404 -9.84 30.35 -33.40
N HIS A 405 -9.31 29.56 -32.51
CA HIS A 405 -8.26 30.00 -31.55
C HIS A 405 -6.87 29.55 -31.95
N GLY A 406 -6.68 28.91 -33.10
CA GLY A 406 -5.38 28.42 -33.57
C GLY A 406 -4.73 27.36 -32.64
N LEU A 407 -5.56 26.57 -31.96
CA LEU A 407 -5.09 25.51 -31.06
C LEU A 407 -4.72 24.27 -31.87
N ILE A 408 -3.71 23.52 -31.36
CA ILE A 408 -3.09 22.41 -32.08
C ILE A 408 -3.46 21.09 -31.36
N PHE A 409 -4.12 20.19 -32.07
CA PHE A 409 -4.55 18.87 -31.57
C PHE A 409 -3.37 17.97 -31.18
N GLU A 410 -2.27 18.00 -31.92
CA GLU A 410 -1.08 17.16 -31.69
C GLU A 410 -0.35 17.46 -30.37
N ARG A 411 -0.67 18.60 -29.72
CA ARG A 411 -0.23 18.88 -28.34
C ARG A 411 -1.01 18.09 -27.30
N PHE A 412 -2.22 17.65 -27.65
CA PHE A 412 -3.10 16.85 -26.79
C PHE A 412 -2.91 15.35 -27.05
N LEU A 413 -3.04 14.92 -28.32
CA LEU A 413 -2.80 13.54 -28.74
C LEU A 413 -1.85 13.52 -29.94
N ASN A 414 -0.79 12.71 -29.82
CA ASN A 414 0.17 12.50 -30.88
C ASN A 414 0.34 11.01 -31.12
N PRO A 415 0.03 10.48 -32.33
CA PRO A 415 0.19 9.06 -32.65
C PRO A 415 1.65 8.54 -32.50
N GLU A 416 2.63 9.43 -32.62
CA GLU A 416 4.04 9.09 -32.45
C GLU A 416 4.47 8.95 -30.98
N ARG A 417 3.65 9.46 -30.05
CA ARG A 417 3.89 9.40 -28.62
C ARG A 417 2.69 8.77 -27.93
N ILE A 418 2.75 7.45 -27.71
CA ILE A 418 1.69 6.71 -27.03
C ILE A 418 1.67 7.12 -25.55
N SER A 419 0.76 8.00 -25.20
CA SER A 419 0.43 8.37 -23.82
C SER A 419 -1.08 8.50 -23.71
N MET A 420 -1.62 8.11 -22.55
CA MET A 420 -3.04 8.31 -22.27
C MET A 420 -3.36 9.81 -22.28
N PRO A 421 -4.45 10.24 -22.93
CA PRO A 421 -4.87 11.64 -22.89
C PRO A 421 -5.25 12.05 -21.47
N ASP A 422 -4.94 13.30 -21.13
CA ASP A 422 -5.32 13.92 -19.86
C ASP A 422 -6.23 15.12 -20.15
N ILE A 423 -7.49 15.03 -19.69
CA ILE A 423 -8.48 16.10 -19.82
C ILE A 423 -8.74 16.68 -18.44
N ASP A 424 -8.27 17.91 -18.26
CA ASP A 424 -8.55 18.70 -17.07
C ASP A 424 -9.97 19.29 -17.10
N VAL A 425 -10.73 19.06 -16.03
CA VAL A 425 -12.12 19.54 -15.92
C VAL A 425 -12.31 20.36 -14.65
N ASP A 426 -12.81 21.57 -14.81
CA ASP A 426 -13.13 22.48 -13.70
C ASP A 426 -14.64 22.46 -13.43
N PHE A 427 -15.01 22.17 -12.18
CA PHE A 427 -16.40 22.18 -11.70
C PHE A 427 -16.64 23.29 -10.68
N ASP A 428 -17.88 23.76 -10.58
CA ASP A 428 -18.30 24.66 -9.50
C ASP A 428 -18.09 23.99 -8.14
N GLU A 429 -17.29 24.63 -7.27
CA GLU A 429 -16.89 24.12 -5.96
C GLU A 429 -18.08 23.66 -5.09
N ARG A 430 -19.23 24.37 -5.19
CA ARG A 430 -20.39 24.12 -4.31
C ARG A 430 -21.11 22.80 -4.62
N ARG A 431 -20.93 22.27 -5.83
CA ARG A 431 -21.69 21.11 -6.32
C ARG A 431 -20.80 20.03 -6.94
N ARG A 432 -19.51 20.18 -6.77
CA ARG A 432 -18.48 19.21 -7.17
C ARG A 432 -18.59 17.89 -6.41
#